data_d856ad05e05abe7fbb05f00c6f00a944
#
_entry.id   d856ad05e05abe7fbb05f00c6f00a944
#
_cell.length_a   1.000
_cell.length_b   1.000
_cell.length_c   1.000
_cell.angle_alpha   90.00
_cell.angle_beta   90.00
_cell.angle_gamma   90.00
#
_symmetry.space_group_name_H-M   'P 1'
#
loop_
_entity.id
_entity.type
_entity.pdbx_description
1 polymer ?
#
loop_
_entity_poly.entity_id
_entity_poly.type
_entity_poly.pdbx_seq_one_letter_code
_entity_poly.pdbx_strand_id
1 'polypeptide(L)'
;MSTLRPFHLAVPVHDLAAARAFYGGLFGCPEGRSAADWVDFDFFGHQLVAHVDPARRPFTRQPHTNAVDGRDVPVPHFGVVLGWDEWHGLTERLREAGARFVIDPYVRFAGQVGEQATFFLYDPSGNALEFKAFRDPSRLFAR
;
A
#
# COMPACT_ATOMS: atom_id res chain seq x y z
N MET A 1 24.64 -4.80 11.96
CA MET A 1 23.20 -4.65 11.63
C MET A 1 23.02 -3.55 10.61
N SER A 2 22.44 -3.86 9.48
CA SER A 2 22.07 -2.80 8.55
C SER A 2 20.75 -2.19 9.04
N THR A 3 20.75 -0.89 9.28
CA THR A 3 19.52 -0.15 9.55
C THR A 3 18.92 0.22 8.20
N LEU A 4 17.70 -0.21 7.95
CA LEU A 4 16.99 0.18 6.74
C LEU A 4 16.77 1.69 6.74
N ARG A 5 17.12 2.35 5.64
CA ARG A 5 16.87 3.78 5.48
C ARG A 5 15.43 4.02 5.08
N PRO A 6 14.73 4.99 5.69
CA PRO A 6 13.39 5.34 5.25
C PRO A 6 13.35 5.73 3.78
N PHE A 7 12.41 5.16 3.05
CA PHE A 7 12.10 5.55 1.68
C PHE A 7 11.22 6.81 1.70
N HIS A 8 11.37 7.67 0.72
CA HIS A 8 10.54 8.85 0.54
C HIS A 8 9.78 8.73 -0.79
N LEU A 9 8.45 8.92 -0.73
CA LEU A 9 7.59 8.88 -1.90
C LEU A 9 6.55 9.99 -1.82
N ALA A 10 6.37 10.74 -2.88
CA ALA A 10 5.30 11.71 -3.03
C ALA A 10 4.25 11.19 -4.03
N VAL A 11 2.98 11.26 -3.67
CA VAL A 11 1.87 10.82 -4.52
C VAL A 11 0.87 11.95 -4.73
N PRO A 12 0.25 12.04 -5.91
CA PRO A 12 -0.81 13.02 -6.15
C PRO A 12 -2.13 12.55 -5.54
N VAL A 13 -2.85 13.46 -4.89
CA VAL A 13 -4.18 13.18 -4.36
C VAL A 13 -5.15 14.28 -4.78
N HIS A 14 -6.44 13.95 -4.84
CA HIS A 14 -7.46 14.94 -5.19
C HIS A 14 -7.91 15.77 -3.98
N ASP A 15 -7.75 15.24 -2.76
CA ASP A 15 -8.24 15.87 -1.53
C ASP A 15 -7.47 15.38 -0.31
N LEU A 16 -7.04 16.32 0.55
CA LEU A 16 -6.28 15.96 1.76
C LEU A 16 -7.14 15.28 2.82
N ALA A 17 -8.40 15.67 2.96
CA ALA A 17 -9.29 15.03 3.94
C ALA A 17 -9.49 13.55 3.61
N ALA A 18 -9.66 13.22 2.33
CA ALA A 18 -9.76 11.85 1.86
C ALA A 18 -8.46 11.06 2.09
N ALA A 19 -7.30 11.69 1.82
CA ALA A 19 -5.99 11.09 2.07
C ALA A 19 -5.79 10.80 3.56
N ARG A 20 -6.15 11.75 4.44
CA ARG A 20 -6.08 11.56 5.89
C ARG A 20 -6.96 10.42 6.39
N ALA A 21 -8.18 10.33 5.87
CA ALA A 21 -9.09 9.24 6.23
C ALA A 21 -8.54 7.87 5.82
N PHE A 22 -7.88 7.80 4.67
CA PHE A 22 -7.32 6.56 4.15
C PHE A 22 -6.01 6.20 4.87
N TYR A 23 -4.99 7.03 4.77
CA TYR A 23 -3.67 6.72 5.34
C TYR A 23 -3.65 6.83 6.86
N GLY A 24 -4.27 7.86 7.41
CA GLY A 24 -4.34 8.06 8.86
C GLY A 24 -5.43 7.24 9.53
N GLY A 25 -6.65 7.25 8.99
CA GLY A 25 -7.79 6.56 9.58
C GLY A 25 -7.78 5.06 9.34
N LEU A 26 -7.76 4.63 8.09
CA LEU A 26 -7.85 3.20 7.75
C LEU A 26 -6.57 2.44 8.09
N PHE A 27 -5.41 2.98 7.72
CA PHE A 27 -4.11 2.34 7.95
C PHE A 27 -3.45 2.72 9.27
N GLY A 28 -3.92 3.76 9.93
CA GLY A 28 -3.38 4.20 11.22
C GLY A 28 -1.99 4.83 11.13
N CYS A 29 -1.61 5.37 9.96
CA CYS A 29 -0.31 6.04 9.80
C CYS A 29 -0.31 7.38 10.50
N PRO A 30 0.62 7.67 11.42
CA PRO A 30 0.71 8.98 12.06
C PRO A 30 1.02 10.07 11.04
N GLU A 31 0.42 11.26 11.22
CA GLU A 31 0.78 12.43 10.42
C GLU A 31 2.09 13.04 10.93
N GLY A 32 2.90 13.51 10.00
CA GLY A 32 4.02 14.39 10.28
C GLY A 32 3.62 15.85 10.07
N ARG A 33 4.34 16.54 9.18
CA ARG A 33 4.05 17.93 8.84
C ARG A 33 2.99 18.03 7.76
N SER A 34 2.37 19.21 7.65
CA SER A 34 1.39 19.49 6.60
C SER A 34 1.37 20.98 6.26
N ALA A 35 0.82 21.27 5.10
CA ALA A 35 0.48 22.62 4.65
C ALA A 35 -0.91 22.58 4.00
N ALA A 36 -1.31 23.65 3.32
CA ALA A 36 -2.63 23.70 2.72
C ALA A 36 -2.84 22.67 1.60
N ASP A 37 -1.77 22.24 0.94
CA ASP A 37 -1.81 21.39 -0.26
C ASP A 37 -0.98 20.11 -0.17
N TRP A 38 -0.47 19.77 1.01
CA TRP A 38 0.24 18.51 1.22
C TRP A 38 0.18 18.05 2.68
N VAL A 39 0.40 16.76 2.90
CA VAL A 39 0.51 16.15 4.23
C VAL A 39 1.47 14.97 4.19
N ASP A 40 2.36 14.91 5.20
CA ASP A 40 3.29 13.79 5.42
C ASP A 40 2.64 12.73 6.30
N PHE A 41 2.94 11.46 5.99
CA PHE A 41 2.60 10.33 6.85
C PHE A 41 3.85 9.51 7.18
N ASP A 42 3.90 9.03 8.41
CA ASP A 42 4.78 7.92 8.77
C ASP A 42 4.14 6.63 8.23
N PHE A 43 4.53 6.24 7.02
CA PHE A 43 4.00 5.08 6.33
C PHE A 43 4.87 3.86 6.63
N PHE A 44 4.56 3.18 7.73
CA PHE A 44 5.31 1.99 8.17
C PHE A 44 6.82 2.27 8.30
N GLY A 45 7.17 3.43 8.83
CA GLY A 45 8.57 3.86 8.98
C GLY A 45 9.16 4.58 7.77
N HIS A 46 8.40 4.72 6.69
CA HIS A 46 8.80 5.47 5.49
C HIS A 46 8.05 6.79 5.41
N GLN A 47 8.60 7.76 4.69
CA GLN A 47 7.95 9.05 4.50
C GLN A 47 7.10 9.04 3.23
N LEU A 48 5.79 9.10 3.40
CA LEU A 48 4.84 9.24 2.30
C LEU A 48 4.25 10.64 2.34
N VAL A 49 4.31 11.37 1.23
CA VAL A 49 3.73 12.71 1.12
C VAL A 49 2.59 12.70 0.13
N ALA A 50 1.42 13.08 0.58
CA ALA A 50 0.26 13.29 -0.29
C ALA A 50 0.22 14.77 -0.70
N HIS A 51 0.37 15.05 -2.00
CA HIS A 51 0.27 16.39 -2.57
C HIS A 51 -1.03 16.54 -3.35
N VAL A 52 -1.76 17.62 -3.12
CA VAL A 52 -2.95 17.91 -3.91
C VAL A 52 -2.54 18.25 -5.34
N ASP A 53 -3.09 17.50 -6.26
CA ASP A 53 -3.00 17.78 -7.70
C ASP A 53 -4.39 18.22 -8.18
N PRO A 54 -4.56 19.49 -8.60
CA PRO A 54 -5.86 20.00 -9.04
C PRO A 54 -6.44 19.26 -10.24
N ALA A 55 -5.60 18.58 -11.01
CA ALA A 55 -6.03 17.75 -12.15
C ALA A 55 -6.48 16.34 -11.73
N ARG A 56 -6.16 15.93 -10.50
CA ARG A 56 -6.52 14.59 -10.02
C ARG A 56 -8.00 14.52 -9.68
N ARG A 57 -8.62 13.40 -10.03
CA ARG A 57 -10.04 13.13 -9.75
C ARG A 57 -10.17 11.94 -8.81
N PRO A 58 -11.28 11.85 -8.03
CA PRO A 58 -11.53 10.68 -7.21
C PRO A 58 -11.50 9.40 -8.05
N PHE A 59 -10.88 8.36 -7.50
CA PHE A 59 -10.86 7.01 -8.08
C PHE A 59 -10.32 6.92 -9.51
N THR A 60 -9.40 7.83 -9.90
CA THR A 60 -8.69 7.71 -11.18
C THR A 60 -7.88 6.42 -11.18
N ARG A 61 -8.19 5.49 -12.10
CA ARG A 61 -7.50 4.21 -12.17
C ARG A 61 -6.17 4.34 -12.90
N GLN A 62 -5.23 3.44 -12.57
CA GLN A 62 -4.00 3.32 -13.33
C GLN A 62 -4.29 2.87 -14.76
N PRO A 63 -3.67 3.51 -15.77
CA PRO A 63 -3.92 3.17 -17.17
C PRO A 63 -3.24 1.87 -17.60
N HIS A 64 -2.27 1.39 -16.84
CA HIS A 64 -1.46 0.23 -17.20
C HIS A 64 -1.59 -0.87 -16.15
N THR A 65 -1.76 -2.11 -16.61
CA THR A 65 -1.76 -3.30 -15.76
C THR A 65 -0.88 -4.37 -16.39
N ASN A 66 -0.30 -5.23 -15.54
CA ASN A 66 0.41 -6.44 -15.96
C ASN A 66 -0.31 -7.66 -15.41
N ALA A 67 -0.41 -8.71 -16.21
CA ALA A 67 -0.98 -9.96 -15.74
C ALA A 67 0.02 -10.71 -14.85
N VAL A 68 -0.38 -11.00 -13.62
CA VAL A 68 0.38 -11.80 -12.66
C VAL A 68 -0.61 -12.78 -12.01
N ASP A 69 -0.32 -14.07 -12.08
CA ASP A 69 -1.20 -15.13 -11.55
C ASP A 69 -2.64 -15.01 -12.08
N GLY A 70 -2.82 -14.57 -13.33
CA GLY A 70 -4.15 -14.34 -13.93
C GLY A 70 -4.89 -13.11 -13.43
N ARG A 71 -4.23 -12.22 -12.68
CA ARG A 71 -4.79 -10.97 -12.15
C ARG A 71 -4.16 -9.76 -12.82
N ASP A 72 -4.97 -8.72 -13.04
CA ASP A 72 -4.50 -7.46 -13.63
C ASP A 72 -3.90 -6.58 -12.53
N VAL A 73 -2.58 -6.63 -12.41
CA VAL A 73 -1.82 -5.86 -11.42
C VAL A 73 -1.62 -4.43 -11.91
N PRO A 74 -2.12 -3.41 -11.18
CA PRO A 74 -1.91 -2.02 -11.58
C PRO A 74 -0.45 -1.61 -11.47
N VAL A 75 0.02 -0.79 -12.41
CA VAL A 75 1.39 -0.25 -12.45
C VAL A 75 1.31 1.24 -12.79
N PRO A 76 1.95 2.16 -12.00
CA PRO A 76 2.73 1.85 -10.80
C PRO A 76 1.87 1.46 -9.60
N HIS A 77 2.50 0.83 -8.64
CA HIS A 77 1.96 0.62 -7.29
C HIS A 77 3.09 0.71 -6.28
N PHE A 78 2.74 0.93 -5.02
CA PHE A 78 3.69 0.98 -3.92
C PHE A 78 3.09 0.33 -2.67
N GLY A 79 3.93 0.04 -1.72
CA GLY A 79 3.52 -0.53 -0.45
C GLY A 79 4.73 -1.00 0.32
N VAL A 80 4.50 -1.85 1.31
CA VAL A 80 5.56 -2.38 2.15
C VAL A 80 5.46 -3.90 2.23
N VAL A 81 6.61 -4.51 2.50
CA VAL A 81 6.69 -5.92 2.84
C VAL A 81 6.63 -6.00 4.35
N LEU A 82 5.54 -6.57 4.86
CA LEU A 82 5.26 -6.71 6.29
C LEU A 82 5.74 -8.07 6.80
N GLY A 83 5.81 -8.21 8.13
CA GLY A 83 5.92 -9.51 8.74
C GLY A 83 4.66 -10.34 8.45
N TRP A 84 4.79 -11.68 8.48
CA TRP A 84 3.67 -12.58 8.14
C TRP A 84 2.44 -12.34 9.00
N ASP A 85 2.60 -12.30 10.31
CA ASP A 85 1.47 -12.09 11.24
C ASP A 85 0.94 -10.65 11.18
N GLU A 86 1.81 -9.68 10.97
CA GLU A 86 1.44 -8.28 10.79
C GLU A 86 0.55 -8.10 9.56
N TRP A 87 0.89 -8.75 8.44
CA TRP A 87 0.09 -8.72 7.23
C TRP A 87 -1.30 -9.31 7.45
N HIS A 88 -1.40 -10.43 8.14
CA HIS A 88 -2.68 -11.06 8.45
C HIS A 88 -3.53 -10.17 9.36
N GLY A 89 -2.93 -9.55 10.38
CA GLY A 89 -3.63 -8.61 11.26
C GLY A 89 -4.14 -7.38 10.51
N LEU A 90 -3.33 -6.81 9.62
CA LEU A 90 -3.75 -5.70 8.77
C LEU A 90 -4.90 -6.10 7.84
N THR A 91 -4.81 -7.27 7.22
CA THR A 91 -5.86 -7.79 6.34
C THR A 91 -7.20 -7.91 7.07
N GLU A 92 -7.21 -8.43 8.28
CA GLU A 92 -8.42 -8.54 9.10
C GLU A 92 -9.01 -7.17 9.43
N ARG A 93 -8.18 -6.22 9.87
CA ARG A 93 -8.63 -4.86 10.16
C ARG A 93 -9.24 -4.18 8.95
N LEU A 94 -8.64 -4.34 7.78
CA LEU A 94 -9.15 -3.77 6.53
C LEU A 94 -10.49 -4.39 6.15
N ARG A 95 -10.64 -5.70 6.28
CA ARG A 95 -11.92 -6.39 6.03
C ARG A 95 -13.02 -5.92 6.96
N GLU A 96 -12.72 -5.80 8.25
CA GLU A 96 -13.67 -5.31 9.25
C GLU A 96 -14.08 -3.85 8.98
N ALA A 97 -13.18 -3.04 8.46
CA ALA A 97 -13.46 -1.67 8.08
C ALA A 97 -14.18 -1.54 6.74
N GLY A 98 -14.44 -2.64 6.04
CA GLY A 98 -15.13 -2.63 4.76
C GLY A 98 -14.26 -2.14 3.59
N ALA A 99 -12.94 -2.25 3.69
CA ALA A 99 -12.03 -1.86 2.63
C ALA A 99 -12.32 -2.64 1.33
N ARG A 100 -12.20 -1.95 0.19
CA ARG A 100 -12.39 -2.54 -1.12
C ARG A 100 -11.05 -2.93 -1.72
N PHE A 101 -10.83 -4.24 -1.88
CA PHE A 101 -9.62 -4.74 -2.52
C PHE A 101 -9.78 -4.75 -4.04
N VAL A 102 -8.73 -4.33 -4.75
CA VAL A 102 -8.60 -4.48 -6.20
C VAL A 102 -8.22 -5.92 -6.52
N ILE A 103 -7.29 -6.47 -5.74
CA ILE A 103 -6.95 -7.88 -5.72
C ILE A 103 -7.12 -8.35 -4.29
N ASP A 104 -8.07 -9.27 -4.09
CA ASP A 104 -8.36 -9.81 -2.76
C ASP A 104 -7.12 -10.48 -2.15
N PRO A 105 -6.98 -10.43 -0.82
CA PRO A 105 -5.88 -11.10 -0.12
C PRO A 105 -5.79 -12.58 -0.51
N TYR A 106 -4.59 -13.01 -0.93
CA TYR A 106 -4.33 -14.41 -1.24
C TYR A 106 -2.88 -14.78 -0.99
N VAL A 107 -2.62 -16.09 -0.91
CA VAL A 107 -1.30 -16.65 -0.69
C VAL A 107 -0.80 -17.27 -1.99
N ARG A 108 0.41 -16.85 -2.40
CA ARG A 108 1.12 -17.42 -3.57
C ARG A 108 2.10 -18.48 -3.08
N PHE A 109 2.27 -19.51 -3.88
CA PHE A 109 3.25 -20.58 -3.63
C PHE A 109 3.07 -21.23 -2.25
N ALA A 110 1.81 -21.43 -1.83
CA ALA A 110 1.47 -22.02 -0.52
C ALA A 110 2.19 -23.37 -0.32
N GLY A 111 2.83 -23.51 0.84
CA GLY A 111 3.61 -24.70 1.18
C GLY A 111 4.96 -24.83 0.48
N GLN A 112 5.35 -23.86 -0.34
CA GLN A 112 6.61 -23.83 -1.06
C GLN A 112 7.60 -22.83 -0.45
N VAL A 113 8.86 -22.88 -0.85
CA VAL A 113 9.94 -22.03 -0.31
C VAL A 113 9.66 -20.54 -0.48
N GLY A 114 9.03 -20.13 -1.56
CA GLY A 114 8.70 -18.74 -1.86
C GLY A 114 7.32 -18.32 -1.40
N GLU A 115 6.69 -19.02 -0.44
CA GLU A 115 5.34 -18.70 0.04
C GLU A 115 5.24 -17.24 0.45
N GLN A 116 4.29 -16.54 -0.13
CA GLN A 116 4.05 -15.12 0.13
C GLN A 116 2.56 -14.80 0.04
N ALA A 117 2.16 -13.75 0.76
CA ALA A 117 0.80 -13.26 0.77
C ALA A 117 0.78 -11.84 0.22
N THR A 118 -0.30 -11.47 -0.46
CA THR A 118 -0.44 -10.13 -1.03
C THR A 118 -1.90 -9.72 -1.15
N PHE A 119 -2.13 -8.41 -1.16
CA PHE A 119 -3.38 -7.80 -1.61
C PHE A 119 -3.08 -6.44 -2.23
N PHE A 120 -4.02 -5.96 -3.06
CA PHE A 120 -3.95 -4.64 -3.68
C PHE A 120 -5.23 -3.86 -3.39
N LEU A 121 -5.08 -2.56 -3.21
CA LEU A 121 -6.21 -1.64 -3.13
C LEU A 121 -5.81 -0.28 -3.70
N TYR A 122 -6.81 0.54 -4.02
CA TYR A 122 -6.58 1.94 -4.41
C TYR A 122 -6.85 2.86 -3.24
N ASP A 123 -6.06 3.94 -3.14
CA ASP A 123 -6.45 5.07 -2.29
C ASP A 123 -7.62 5.83 -2.94
N PRO A 124 -8.23 6.81 -2.25
CA PRO A 124 -9.37 7.56 -2.81
C PRO A 124 -9.05 8.33 -4.08
N SER A 125 -7.79 8.56 -4.40
CA SER A 125 -7.34 9.26 -5.60
C SER A 125 -6.90 8.32 -6.72
N GLY A 126 -7.00 7.00 -6.49
CA GLY A 126 -6.64 5.99 -7.46
C GLY A 126 -5.16 5.60 -7.47
N ASN A 127 -4.38 6.01 -6.48
CA ASN A 127 -3.03 5.49 -6.31
C ASN A 127 -3.11 4.03 -5.85
N ALA A 128 -2.39 3.14 -6.53
CA ALA A 128 -2.43 1.73 -6.23
C ALA A 128 -1.41 1.34 -5.15
N LEU A 129 -1.84 0.53 -4.19
CA LEU A 129 -1.00 0.03 -3.13
C LEU A 129 -0.99 -1.50 -3.17
N GLU A 130 0.17 -2.07 -2.87
CA GLU A 130 0.32 -3.50 -2.60
C GLU A 130 0.94 -3.70 -1.21
N PHE A 131 0.36 -4.59 -0.41
CA PHE A 131 0.95 -5.03 0.85
C PHE A 131 1.21 -6.51 0.75
N LYS A 132 2.46 -6.90 1.01
CA LYS A 132 2.86 -8.29 0.91
C LYS A 132 3.64 -8.75 2.14
N ALA A 133 3.71 -10.04 2.32
CA ALA A 133 4.56 -10.68 3.31
C ALA A 133 5.10 -11.97 2.75
N PHE A 134 6.31 -12.31 3.16
CA PHE A 134 6.92 -13.61 2.89
C PHE A 134 6.81 -14.46 4.14
N ARG A 135 6.44 -15.72 3.99
CA ARG A 135 6.44 -16.67 5.10
C ARG A 135 7.83 -16.75 5.74
N ASP A 136 8.85 -16.77 4.90
CA ASP A 136 10.26 -16.65 5.29
C ASP A 136 10.81 -15.31 4.74
N PRO A 137 11.01 -14.29 5.59
CA PRO A 137 11.47 -12.97 5.14
C PRO A 137 12.80 -12.99 4.38
N SER A 138 13.64 -14.00 4.60
CA SER A 138 14.91 -14.13 3.88
C SER A 138 14.74 -14.40 2.38
N ARG A 139 13.51 -14.70 1.94
CA ARG A 139 13.20 -15.04 0.55
C ARG A 139 12.79 -13.84 -0.30
N LEU A 140 12.74 -12.65 0.26
CA LEU A 140 12.35 -11.44 -0.49
C LEU A 140 13.14 -11.26 -1.78
N PHE A 141 14.45 -11.53 -1.74
CA PHE A 141 15.34 -11.39 -2.89
C PHE A 141 15.87 -12.74 -3.40
N ALA A 142 15.25 -13.83 -3.01
CA ALA A 142 15.66 -15.16 -3.48
C ALA A 142 15.38 -15.33 -4.98
N ARG A 143 16.29 -16.07 -5.67
CA ARG A 143 16.18 -16.41 -7.09
C ARG A 143 15.70 -17.84 -7.27
#